data_e60bdb4399e97104357d97759e3f29c1
#
_entry.id   e60bdb4399e97104357d97759e3f29c1
#
_cell.length_a   1.000
_cell.length_b   1.000
_cell.length_c   1.000
_cell.angle_alpha   90.00
_cell.angle_beta   90.00
_cell.angle_gamma   90.00
#
_symmetry.space_group_name_H-M   'P 1'
#
loop_
_entity.id
_entity.type
_entity.pdbx_description
1 polymer ?
#
loop_
_entity_poly.entity_id
_entity_poly.type
_entity_poly.pdbx_seq_one_letter_code
_entity_poly.pdbx_strand_id
1 'polypeptide(L)' 'MNDLSYFLQRASEERTAALNARDPRVRRVHVEMAERYEERIRGMAAHHEQLFVPMEEIA' A
#
# COMPACT_ATOMS: atom_id res chain seq x y z
N MET A 1 17.05 -4.99 -3.17
CA MET A 1 15.69 -4.40 -3.21
C MET A 1 15.34 -3.93 -1.82
N ASN A 2 14.83 -2.71 -1.68
CA ASN A 2 14.45 -2.23 -0.37
C ASN A 2 13.00 -2.62 -0.05
N ASP A 3 12.63 -2.48 1.21
CA ASP A 3 11.31 -2.91 1.68
C ASP A 3 10.19 -2.13 1.01
N LEU A 4 10.37 -0.84 0.78
CA LEU A 4 9.35 -0.02 0.16
C LEU A 4 9.05 -0.50 -1.26
N SER A 5 10.08 -0.77 -2.05
CA SER A 5 9.90 -1.30 -3.40
C SER A 5 9.15 -2.63 -3.38
N TYR A 6 9.51 -3.48 -2.43
CA TYR A 6 8.85 -4.77 -2.30
C TYR A 6 7.36 -4.60 -2.01
N PHE A 7 7.02 -3.76 -1.04
CA PHE A 7 5.62 -3.58 -0.67
C PHE A 7 4.82 -2.89 -1.78
N LEU A 8 5.43 -1.94 -2.48
CA LEU A 8 4.77 -1.29 -3.61
C LEU A 8 4.44 -2.32 -4.70
N GLN A 9 5.39 -3.18 -5.01
CA GLN A 9 5.18 -4.21 -6.01
C GLN A 9 4.10 -5.19 -5.57
N ARG A 10 4.15 -5.64 -4.33
CA ARG A 10 3.17 -6.60 -3.84
C ARG A 10 1.77 -6.00 -3.80
N ALA A 11 1.65 -4.76 -3.35
CA ALA A 11 0.34 -4.10 -3.32
C ALA A 11 -0.26 -4.01 -4.73
N SER A 12 0.56 -3.65 -5.70
CA SER A 12 0.12 -3.57 -7.09
C SER A 12 -0.33 -4.94 -7.61
N GLU A 13 0.44 -5.99 -7.32
CA GLU A 13 0.10 -7.34 -7.74
C GLU A 13 -1.23 -7.79 -7.15
N GLU A 14 -1.45 -7.50 -5.88
CA GLU A 14 -2.69 -7.90 -5.23
C GLU A 14 -3.88 -7.12 -5.76
N ARG A 15 -3.71 -5.84 -6.07
CA ARG A 15 -4.79 -5.05 -6.69
C ARG A 15 -5.14 -5.59 -8.06
N THR A 16 -4.15 -5.96 -8.85
CA THR A 16 -4.38 -6.56 -10.16
C THR A 16 -5.10 -7.89 -10.03
N ALA A 17 -4.69 -8.72 -9.08
CA ALA A 17 -5.35 -9.99 -8.84
C ALA A 17 -6.81 -9.80 -8.44
N ALA A 18 -7.09 -8.77 -7.62
CA ALA A 18 -8.45 -8.48 -7.22
C ALA A 18 -9.31 -8.09 -8.43
N LEU A 19 -8.76 -7.25 -9.32
CA LEU A 19 -9.49 -6.83 -10.51
C LEU A 19 -9.80 -7.99 -11.43
N ASN A 20 -8.94 -9.00 -11.47
CA ASN A 20 -9.09 -10.15 -12.34
C ASN A 20 -9.89 -11.29 -11.70
N ALA A 21 -10.17 -11.21 -10.42
CA ALA A 21 -10.89 -12.26 -9.72
C ALA A 21 -12.38 -12.23 -10.10
N ARG A 22 -12.92 -13.37 -10.47
CA ARG A 22 -14.33 -13.48 -10.80
C ARG A 22 -15.19 -13.76 -9.58
N ASP A 23 -14.62 -14.48 -8.61
CA ASP A 23 -15.31 -14.82 -7.37
C ASP A 23 -15.17 -13.66 -6.38
N PRO A 24 -16.29 -13.12 -5.87
CA PRO A 24 -16.23 -12.01 -4.91
C PRO A 24 -15.44 -12.32 -3.67
N ARG A 25 -15.43 -13.58 -3.21
CA ARG A 25 -14.67 -13.96 -2.02
C ARG A 25 -13.17 -13.92 -2.28
N VAL A 26 -12.77 -14.39 -3.46
CA VAL A 26 -11.37 -14.34 -3.85
C VAL A 26 -10.93 -12.89 -4.02
N ARG A 27 -11.79 -12.07 -4.65
CA ARG A 27 -11.50 -10.65 -4.80
C ARG A 27 -11.27 -9.99 -3.46
N ARG A 28 -12.12 -10.28 -2.48
CA ARG A 28 -11.97 -9.70 -1.15
C ARG A 28 -10.63 -10.05 -0.51
N VAL A 29 -10.19 -11.30 -0.65
CA VAL A 29 -8.91 -11.73 -0.10
C VAL A 29 -7.77 -10.89 -0.67
N HIS A 30 -7.77 -10.71 -1.99
CA HIS A 30 -6.72 -9.92 -2.63
C HIS A 30 -6.79 -8.44 -2.25
N VAL A 31 -7.99 -7.89 -2.11
CA VAL A 31 -8.15 -6.52 -1.65
C VAL A 31 -7.59 -6.37 -0.24
N GLU A 32 -7.90 -7.31 0.64
CA GLU A 32 -7.39 -7.24 2.01
C GLU A 32 -5.87 -7.34 2.05
N MET A 33 -5.29 -8.20 1.22
CA MET A 33 -3.84 -8.30 1.14
C MET A 33 -3.23 -7.00 0.63
N ALA A 34 -3.83 -6.42 -0.41
CA ALA A 34 -3.36 -5.14 -0.92
C ALA A 34 -3.41 -4.06 0.16
N GLU A 35 -4.50 -4.03 0.92
CA GLU A 35 -4.66 -3.03 1.97
C GLU A 35 -3.60 -3.18 3.05
N ARG A 36 -3.21 -4.40 3.40
CA ARG A 36 -2.15 -4.61 4.37
C ARG A 36 -0.82 -4.07 3.87
N TYR A 37 -0.50 -4.34 2.61
CA TYR A 37 0.73 -3.80 2.03
C TYR A 37 0.67 -2.28 1.97
N GLU A 38 -0.48 -1.72 1.58
CA GLU A 38 -0.65 -0.27 1.49
C GLU A 38 -0.52 0.38 2.85
N GLU A 39 -1.00 -0.29 3.90
CA GLU A 39 -0.84 0.23 5.25
C GLU A 39 0.63 0.26 5.67
N ARG A 40 1.39 -0.78 5.31
CA ARG A 40 2.83 -0.78 5.56
C ARG A 40 3.51 0.37 4.84
N ILE A 41 3.09 0.61 3.60
CA ILE A 41 3.63 1.72 2.81
C ILE A 41 3.34 3.04 3.48
N ARG A 42 2.10 3.24 3.94
CA ARG A 42 1.74 4.48 4.65
C ARG A 42 2.55 4.66 5.92
N GLY A 43 2.80 3.57 6.64
CA GLY A 43 3.64 3.62 7.83
C GLY A 43 5.04 4.09 7.52
N MET A 44 5.61 3.62 6.43
CA MET A 44 6.93 4.06 5.99
C MET A 44 6.92 5.52 5.59
N ALA A 45 5.88 5.95 4.86
CA ALA A 45 5.76 7.34 4.44
C ALA A 45 5.58 8.26 5.63
N ALA A 46 4.77 7.86 6.62
CA ALA A 46 4.56 8.66 7.81
C ALA A 46 5.86 8.85 8.59
N HIS A 47 6.66 7.77 8.70
CA HIS A 47 7.94 7.86 9.36
C HIS A 47 8.87 8.82 8.61
N HIS A 48 8.84 8.75 7.30
CA HIS A 48 9.66 9.62 6.47
C HIS A 48 9.23 11.08 6.62
N GLU A 49 7.93 11.33 6.71
CA GLU A 49 7.40 12.67 6.87
C GLU A 49 7.79 13.32 8.19
N GLN A 50 8.06 12.52 9.20
CA GLN A 50 8.50 13.06 10.49
C GLN A 50 9.86 13.71 10.40
N LEU A 51 10.61 13.44 9.35
CA LEU A 51 11.95 13.96 9.19
C LEU A 51 11.98 15.32 8.50
N PHE A 52 10.87 15.77 7.96
CA PHE A 52 10.79 17.12 7.41
C PHE A 52 9.35 17.59 7.48
N VAL A 53 9.20 18.91 7.57
CA VAL A 53 7.90 19.52 7.82
C VAL A 53 7.11 19.65 6.53
N PRO A 54 5.91 19.08 6.46
CA PRO A 54 5.05 19.28 5.29
C PRO A 54 4.62 20.73 5.14
N MET A 55 4.48 21.15 3.90
CA MET A 55 4.12 22.54 3.62
C MET A 55 2.78 22.93 4.18
N GLU A 56 1.83 22.03 4.18
CA GLU A 56 0.49 22.33 4.66
C GLU A 56 0.45 22.61 6.17
N GLU A 57 1.44 22.20 6.91
CA GLU A 57 1.51 22.50 8.32
C GLU A 57 1.99 23.91 8.59
N ILE A 58 2.61 24.50 7.61
CA ILE A 58 3.14 25.86 7.74
C ILE A 58 2.06 26.88 7.42
N ALA A 59 1.14 26.50 6.58
CA ALA A 59 0.09 27.38 6.09
C ALA A 59 -0.98 27.73 7.19
#